data_62b1c11d86737c41eb1ec5f26e26c224
#
_entry.id   62b1c11d86737c41eb1ec5f26e26c224
#
_cell.length_a   1.000
_cell.length_b   1.000
_cell.length_c   1.000
_cell.angle_alpha   90.00
_cell.angle_beta   90.00
_cell.angle_gamma   90.00
#
_symmetry.space_group_name_H-M   'P 1'
#
loop_
_entity.id
_entity.type
_entity.pdbx_description
1 polymer ?
#
loop_
_entity_poly.entity_id
_entity_poly.type
_entity_poly.pdbx_seq_one_letter_code
_entity_poly.pdbx_strand_id
1 'polypeptide(L)'
;MARQFIYHMSGLSKAYGTKKVLENIHLSFYPDAKIGILGPNGAGKSTVLKIMAGLDKEFSGEAWLAEGATVGYLPQEPQLDPALDVFGNVMEGVAAKTAIVERYNELMMNYSDETADEASKLQDEMDRLNLWDLEQQVEMAMDALGCPPKDADVAKLSGGEKRRVALCQLLLRQPDLLLLDEPTNHLDAETTAWLEKHLRDYPGAVMIITHDRYFLDHVTGWILELDRGRGIPYEGNYTAYLDAKAKRLKQEGREDDARQRAISRE
;
A
#
# COMPACT_ATOMS: atom_id res chain seq x y z
N MET A 1 -5.07 -21.70 14.28
CA MET A 1 -5.46 -21.50 12.87
C MET A 1 -4.22 -21.08 12.12
N ALA A 2 -3.89 -21.72 11.00
CA ALA A 2 -2.79 -21.25 10.14
C ALA A 2 -3.14 -19.86 9.65
N ARG A 3 -2.24 -18.88 9.82
CA ARG A 3 -2.42 -17.53 9.27
C ARG A 3 -2.48 -17.66 7.75
N GLN A 4 -3.61 -17.31 7.14
CA GLN A 4 -3.75 -17.26 5.69
C GLN A 4 -2.95 -16.07 5.17
N PHE A 5 -2.18 -16.25 4.10
CA PHE A 5 -1.42 -15.17 3.48
C PHE A 5 -2.36 -14.24 2.73
N ILE A 6 -2.09 -12.93 2.79
CA ILE A 6 -2.81 -11.93 1.98
C ILE A 6 -2.32 -11.95 0.53
N TYR A 7 -1.03 -12.21 0.32
CA TYR A 7 -0.43 -12.31 -1.00
C TYR A 7 0.66 -13.39 -1.01
N HIS A 8 0.78 -14.09 -2.13
CA HIS A 8 1.78 -15.14 -2.32
C HIS A 8 2.43 -15.06 -3.68
N MET A 9 3.75 -15.29 -3.73
CA MET A 9 4.56 -15.39 -4.94
C MET A 9 5.35 -16.68 -4.91
N SER A 10 5.37 -17.43 -6.03
CA SER A 10 6.15 -18.66 -6.18
C SER A 10 6.84 -18.69 -7.52
N GLY A 11 8.18 -18.75 -7.51
CA GLY A 11 9.00 -18.76 -8.71
C GLY A 11 8.86 -17.52 -9.58
N LEU A 12 8.45 -16.38 -8.99
CA LEU A 12 8.19 -15.15 -9.71
C LEU A 12 9.45 -14.63 -10.36
N SER A 13 9.41 -14.46 -11.70
CA SER A 13 10.52 -13.91 -12.48
C SER A 13 9.99 -12.91 -13.50
N LYS A 14 10.70 -11.78 -13.65
CA LYS A 14 10.35 -10.70 -14.60
C LYS A 14 11.60 -10.18 -15.30
N ALA A 15 11.50 -10.01 -16.61
CA ALA A 15 12.53 -9.35 -17.41
C ALA A 15 11.91 -8.28 -18.31
N TYR A 16 12.67 -7.23 -18.59
CA TYR A 16 12.36 -6.22 -19.60
C TYR A 16 13.41 -6.35 -20.71
N GLY A 17 13.01 -6.93 -21.85
CA GLY A 17 13.93 -7.33 -22.91
C GLY A 17 14.96 -8.33 -22.38
N THR A 18 16.26 -8.01 -22.47
CA THR A 18 17.34 -8.86 -21.97
C THR A 18 17.67 -8.65 -20.50
N LYS A 19 17.13 -7.60 -19.87
CA LYS A 19 17.43 -7.26 -18.46
C LYS A 19 16.48 -8.01 -17.52
N LYS A 20 17.02 -8.99 -16.79
CA LYS A 20 16.32 -9.62 -15.67
C LYS A 20 16.21 -8.64 -14.51
N VAL A 21 15.00 -8.47 -13.99
CA VAL A 21 14.70 -7.54 -12.88
C VAL A 21 14.35 -8.32 -11.62
N LEU A 22 13.54 -9.37 -11.76
CA LEU A 22 13.18 -10.29 -10.67
C LEU A 22 13.51 -11.70 -11.11
N GLU A 23 14.06 -12.53 -10.22
CA GLU A 23 14.51 -13.87 -10.54
C GLU A 23 14.13 -14.85 -9.42
N ASN A 24 13.21 -15.76 -9.75
CA ASN A 24 12.79 -16.88 -8.90
C ASN A 24 12.42 -16.48 -7.46
N ILE A 25 11.57 -15.46 -7.31
CA ILE A 25 11.15 -14.94 -6.00
C ILE A 25 10.05 -15.84 -5.42
N HIS A 26 10.25 -16.25 -4.17
CA HIS A 26 9.29 -16.99 -3.36
C HIS A 26 9.02 -16.21 -2.07
N LEU A 27 7.84 -15.61 -1.94
CA LEU A 27 7.46 -14.78 -0.80
C LEU A 27 5.99 -14.99 -0.44
N SER A 28 5.70 -14.92 0.83
CA SER A 28 4.34 -14.94 1.36
C SER A 28 4.17 -13.82 2.37
N PHE A 29 3.07 -13.08 2.26
CA PHE A 29 2.81 -11.89 3.05
C PHE A 29 1.62 -12.10 3.97
N TYR A 30 1.75 -11.73 5.24
CA TYR A 30 0.68 -11.80 6.23
C TYR A 30 -0.30 -10.63 6.10
N PRO A 31 -1.59 -10.82 6.48
CA PRO A 31 -2.63 -9.81 6.30
C PRO A 31 -2.43 -8.50 7.07
N ASP A 32 -1.63 -8.52 8.14
CA ASP A 32 -1.35 -7.40 9.03
C ASP A 32 0.06 -6.83 8.89
N ALA A 33 0.87 -7.37 7.96
CA ALA A 33 2.28 -7.04 7.82
C ALA A 33 2.49 -5.60 7.33
N LYS A 34 3.46 -4.89 7.95
CA LYS A 34 3.96 -3.58 7.50
C LYS A 34 5.36 -3.78 6.94
N ILE A 35 5.52 -3.62 5.63
CA ILE A 35 6.72 -4.05 4.91
C ILE A 35 7.31 -2.87 4.14
N GLY A 36 8.57 -2.54 4.42
CA GLY A 36 9.35 -1.61 3.59
C GLY A 36 10.09 -2.36 2.49
N ILE A 37 10.03 -1.86 1.25
CA ILE A 37 10.76 -2.43 0.12
C ILE A 37 11.98 -1.57 -0.16
N LEU A 38 13.17 -2.17 -0.07
CA LEU A 38 14.45 -1.52 -0.31
C LEU A 38 15.20 -2.16 -1.48
N GLY A 39 16.09 -1.39 -2.07
CA GLY A 39 16.96 -1.83 -3.14
C GLY A 39 17.45 -0.66 -4.00
N PRO A 40 18.50 -0.86 -4.80
CA PRO A 40 19.00 0.17 -5.70
C PRO A 40 17.95 0.57 -6.75
N ASN A 41 18.19 1.69 -7.43
CA ASN A 41 17.34 2.10 -8.54
C ASN A 41 17.39 1.06 -9.68
N GLY A 42 16.20 0.69 -10.17
CA GLY A 42 16.06 -0.35 -11.18
C GLY A 42 16.14 -1.79 -10.64
N ALA A 43 16.13 -2.01 -9.32
CA ALA A 43 16.08 -3.33 -8.69
C ALA A 43 14.71 -4.04 -8.83
N GLY A 44 13.69 -3.33 -9.34
CA GLY A 44 12.36 -3.91 -9.53
C GLY A 44 11.35 -3.59 -8.40
N LYS A 45 11.63 -2.62 -7.54
CA LYS A 45 10.72 -2.25 -6.43
C LYS A 45 9.31 -1.93 -6.93
N SER A 46 9.17 -0.94 -7.81
CA SER A 46 7.86 -0.57 -8.39
C SER A 46 7.28 -1.67 -9.28
N THR A 47 8.12 -2.54 -9.87
CA THR A 47 7.67 -3.71 -10.64
C THR A 47 6.96 -4.71 -9.73
N VAL A 48 7.51 -5.01 -8.55
CA VAL A 48 6.85 -5.86 -7.56
C VAL A 48 5.49 -5.28 -7.16
N LEU A 49 5.40 -3.99 -6.85
CA LEU A 49 4.12 -3.35 -6.51
C LEU A 49 3.11 -3.42 -7.66
N LYS A 50 3.56 -3.19 -8.92
CA LYS A 50 2.66 -3.29 -10.10
C LYS A 50 2.15 -4.71 -10.33
N ILE A 51 2.98 -5.73 -10.12
CA ILE A 51 2.56 -7.13 -10.19
C ILE A 51 1.53 -7.41 -9.08
N MET A 52 1.80 -6.98 -7.85
CA MET A 52 0.90 -7.18 -6.71
C MET A 52 -0.42 -6.43 -6.88
N ALA A 53 -0.40 -5.27 -7.54
CA ALA A 53 -1.61 -4.51 -7.91
C ALA A 53 -2.39 -5.14 -9.09
N GLY A 54 -1.86 -6.18 -9.73
CA GLY A 54 -2.46 -6.80 -10.92
C GLY A 54 -2.34 -5.96 -12.20
N LEU A 55 -1.50 -4.92 -12.19
CA LEU A 55 -1.27 -4.03 -13.33
C LEU A 55 -0.24 -4.59 -14.32
N ASP A 56 0.76 -5.31 -13.82
CA ASP A 56 1.72 -6.03 -14.66
C ASP A 56 1.46 -7.54 -14.54
N LYS A 57 1.03 -8.14 -15.65
CA LYS A 57 0.71 -9.57 -15.73
C LYS A 57 1.73 -10.36 -16.56
N GLU A 58 2.74 -9.69 -17.10
CA GLU A 58 3.77 -10.30 -17.91
C GLU A 58 4.95 -10.77 -17.05
N PHE A 59 4.80 -11.85 -16.33
CA PHE A 59 5.82 -12.49 -15.51
C PHE A 59 5.73 -14.01 -15.62
N SER A 60 6.80 -14.72 -15.23
CA SER A 60 6.82 -16.18 -15.08
C SER A 60 6.67 -16.54 -13.60
N GLY A 61 6.14 -17.73 -13.33
CA GLY A 61 5.82 -18.18 -11.97
C GLY A 61 4.37 -17.86 -11.60
N GLU A 62 4.08 -17.90 -10.30
CA GLU A 62 2.75 -17.66 -9.75
C GLU A 62 2.76 -16.47 -8.80
N ALA A 63 1.70 -15.67 -8.88
CA ALA A 63 1.44 -14.58 -7.95
C ALA A 63 -0.06 -14.42 -7.78
N TRP A 64 -0.55 -14.41 -6.54
CA TRP A 64 -1.98 -14.29 -6.28
C TRP A 64 -2.28 -13.55 -4.98
N LEU A 65 -3.36 -12.79 -5.01
CA LEU A 65 -4.01 -12.15 -3.87
C LEU A 65 -5.00 -13.14 -3.25
N ALA A 66 -5.17 -13.11 -1.93
CA ALA A 66 -6.15 -13.95 -1.24
C ALA A 66 -7.57 -13.72 -1.82
N GLU A 67 -8.36 -14.78 -1.91
CA GLU A 67 -9.72 -14.71 -2.42
C GLU A 67 -10.58 -13.75 -1.59
N GLY A 68 -11.30 -12.85 -2.25
CA GLY A 68 -12.12 -11.83 -1.61
C GLY A 68 -11.36 -10.62 -1.05
N ALA A 69 -10.02 -10.64 -1.04
CA ALA A 69 -9.23 -9.51 -0.59
C ALA A 69 -9.16 -8.41 -1.65
N THR A 70 -9.05 -7.17 -1.18
CA THR A 70 -8.94 -5.98 -2.00
C THR A 70 -7.52 -5.44 -1.98
N VAL A 71 -7.07 -4.90 -3.12
CA VAL A 71 -5.77 -4.24 -3.24
C VAL A 71 -5.94 -2.79 -3.66
N GLY A 72 -5.13 -1.92 -3.08
CA GLY A 72 -5.04 -0.52 -3.48
C GLY A 72 -3.59 -0.13 -3.74
N TYR A 73 -3.35 0.64 -4.79
CA TYR A 73 -2.01 1.03 -5.22
C TYR A 73 -1.92 2.54 -5.46
N LEU A 74 -0.94 3.17 -4.82
CA LEU A 74 -0.54 4.56 -5.08
C LEU A 74 0.71 4.55 -5.96
N PRO A 75 0.61 4.86 -7.26
CA PRO A 75 1.77 5.01 -8.14
C PRO A 75 2.52 6.33 -7.89
N GLN A 76 3.71 6.48 -8.45
CA GLN A 76 4.44 7.75 -8.40
C GLN A 76 3.67 8.91 -9.03
N GLU A 77 2.94 8.67 -10.12
CA GLU A 77 2.12 9.66 -10.83
C GLU A 77 0.68 9.16 -10.89
N PRO A 78 -0.13 9.44 -9.86
CA PRO A 78 -1.52 9.02 -9.83
C PRO A 78 -2.36 9.81 -10.83
N GLN A 79 -3.36 9.14 -11.40
CA GLN A 79 -4.37 9.75 -12.24
C GLN A 79 -5.64 9.98 -11.43
N LEU A 80 -6.20 11.18 -11.55
CA LEU A 80 -7.48 11.56 -10.97
C LEU A 80 -8.51 11.69 -12.10
N ASP A 81 -9.79 11.51 -11.79
CA ASP A 81 -10.86 11.73 -12.77
C ASP A 81 -10.99 13.22 -13.07
N PRO A 82 -10.72 13.67 -14.31
CA PRO A 82 -10.81 15.07 -14.68
C PRO A 82 -12.25 15.59 -14.74
N ALA A 83 -13.26 14.73 -14.70
CA ALA A 83 -14.67 15.11 -14.66
C ALA A 83 -15.14 15.52 -13.27
N LEU A 84 -14.35 15.22 -12.23
CA LEU A 84 -14.64 15.51 -10.83
C LEU A 84 -13.68 16.56 -10.29
N ASP A 85 -14.14 17.33 -9.30
CA ASP A 85 -13.28 18.17 -8.48
C ASP A 85 -12.48 17.35 -7.46
N VAL A 86 -11.72 18.00 -6.59
CA VAL A 86 -10.94 17.35 -5.55
C VAL A 86 -11.81 16.50 -4.63
N PHE A 87 -12.92 17.07 -4.15
CA PHE A 87 -13.83 16.38 -3.23
C PHE A 87 -14.47 15.16 -3.89
N GLY A 88 -14.96 15.30 -5.12
CA GLY A 88 -15.52 14.20 -5.90
C GLY A 88 -14.55 13.02 -6.07
N ASN A 89 -13.28 13.32 -6.40
CA ASN A 89 -12.25 12.29 -6.49
C ASN A 89 -12.00 11.58 -5.15
N VAL A 90 -11.96 12.32 -4.03
CA VAL A 90 -11.78 11.71 -2.70
C VAL A 90 -12.98 10.86 -2.31
N MET A 91 -14.20 11.33 -2.60
CA MET A 91 -15.46 10.63 -2.32
C MET A 91 -15.59 9.29 -3.06
N GLU A 92 -14.97 9.14 -4.23
CA GLU A 92 -14.90 7.83 -4.89
C GLU A 92 -14.23 6.75 -4.02
N GLY A 93 -13.30 7.13 -3.16
CA GLY A 93 -12.68 6.23 -2.19
C GLY A 93 -13.68 5.63 -1.19
N VAL A 94 -14.78 6.32 -0.92
CA VAL A 94 -15.85 5.91 -0.01
C VAL A 94 -17.18 5.62 -0.70
N ALA A 95 -17.19 5.45 -2.03
CA ALA A 95 -18.41 5.28 -2.81
C ALA A 95 -19.34 4.16 -2.27
N ALA A 96 -18.79 3.02 -1.86
CA ALA A 96 -19.57 1.94 -1.26
C ALA A 96 -20.22 2.35 0.07
N LYS A 97 -19.51 3.14 0.89
CA LYS A 97 -20.03 3.67 2.15
C LYS A 97 -21.11 4.73 1.90
N THR A 98 -20.89 5.61 0.92
CA THR A 98 -21.85 6.63 0.50
C THR A 98 -23.15 6.00 0.02
N ALA A 99 -23.09 4.91 -0.76
CA ALA A 99 -24.27 4.20 -1.23
C ALA A 99 -25.15 3.65 -0.09
N ILE A 100 -24.53 3.19 1.01
CA ILE A 100 -25.25 2.77 2.23
C ILE A 100 -26.00 3.95 2.85
N VAL A 101 -25.32 5.09 3.01
CA VAL A 101 -25.90 6.31 3.59
C VAL A 101 -27.05 6.82 2.73
N GLU A 102 -26.87 6.90 1.42
CA GLU A 102 -27.90 7.35 0.47
C GLU A 102 -29.12 6.42 0.51
N ARG A 103 -28.90 5.10 0.49
CA ARG A 103 -30.00 4.14 0.55
C ARG A 103 -30.76 4.22 1.85
N TYR A 104 -30.09 4.37 2.98
CA TYR A 104 -30.73 4.58 4.28
C TYR A 104 -31.59 5.85 4.26
N ASN A 105 -31.07 6.97 3.75
CA ASN A 105 -31.78 8.24 3.68
C ASN A 105 -33.03 8.15 2.78
N GLU A 106 -32.94 7.47 1.63
CA GLU A 106 -34.08 7.22 0.75
C GLU A 106 -35.20 6.45 1.46
N LEU A 107 -34.83 5.39 2.20
CA LEU A 107 -35.80 4.59 2.97
C LEU A 107 -36.44 5.40 4.09
N MET A 108 -35.67 6.26 4.75
CA MET A 108 -36.20 7.12 5.82
C MET A 108 -37.14 8.21 5.31
N MET A 109 -36.90 8.73 4.09
CA MET A 109 -37.81 9.68 3.42
C MET A 109 -39.14 9.03 3.02
N ASN A 110 -39.13 7.72 2.71
CA ASN A 110 -40.30 6.97 2.24
C ASN A 110 -40.59 5.77 3.17
N TYR A 111 -40.46 5.99 4.49
CA TYR A 111 -40.59 4.93 5.48
C TYR A 111 -41.98 4.29 5.43
N SER A 112 -42.01 2.97 5.40
CA SER A 112 -43.20 2.12 5.46
C SER A 112 -42.90 0.84 6.24
N ASP A 113 -43.96 0.13 6.66
CA ASP A 113 -43.79 -1.17 7.34
C ASP A 113 -43.05 -2.19 6.43
N GLU A 114 -43.18 -2.08 5.11
CA GLU A 114 -42.52 -2.95 4.15
C GLU A 114 -41.00 -2.70 4.05
N THR A 115 -40.55 -1.48 4.34
CA THR A 115 -39.15 -1.07 4.27
C THR A 115 -38.44 -1.07 5.62
N ALA A 116 -39.18 -1.31 6.72
CA ALA A 116 -38.67 -1.24 8.08
C ALA A 116 -37.49 -2.20 8.34
N ASP A 117 -37.58 -3.44 7.86
CA ASP A 117 -36.53 -4.44 8.03
C ASP A 117 -35.22 -4.06 7.27
N GLU A 118 -35.35 -3.49 6.06
CA GLU A 118 -34.18 -3.02 5.28
C GLU A 118 -33.55 -1.80 5.97
N ALA A 119 -34.37 -0.84 6.42
CA ALA A 119 -33.89 0.34 7.12
C ALA A 119 -33.14 -0.02 8.41
N SER A 120 -33.64 -0.99 9.19
CA SER A 120 -32.97 -1.46 10.40
C SER A 120 -31.61 -2.10 10.12
N LYS A 121 -31.49 -2.93 9.07
CA LYS A 121 -30.21 -3.54 8.67
C LYS A 121 -29.20 -2.51 8.22
N LEU A 122 -29.63 -1.52 7.43
CA LEU A 122 -28.77 -0.43 7.00
C LEU A 122 -28.32 0.46 8.17
N GLN A 123 -29.20 0.69 9.14
CA GLN A 123 -28.85 1.42 10.37
C GLN A 123 -27.77 0.67 11.16
N ASP A 124 -27.94 -0.64 11.38
CA ASP A 124 -26.92 -1.47 12.04
C ASP A 124 -25.57 -1.42 11.30
N GLU A 125 -25.61 -1.39 9.96
CA GLU A 125 -24.41 -1.27 9.15
C GLU A 125 -23.77 0.11 9.24
N MET A 126 -24.57 1.18 9.24
CA MET A 126 -24.10 2.55 9.45
C MET A 126 -23.45 2.72 10.83
N ASP A 127 -24.05 2.15 11.88
CA ASP A 127 -23.50 2.15 13.24
C ASP A 127 -22.17 1.37 13.29
N ARG A 128 -22.13 0.17 12.70
CA ARG A 128 -20.95 -0.67 12.66
C ARG A 128 -19.78 -0.02 11.93
N LEU A 129 -20.05 0.71 10.85
CA LEU A 129 -19.04 1.36 10.00
C LEU A 129 -18.83 2.84 10.39
N ASN A 130 -19.56 3.36 11.37
CA ASN A 130 -19.54 4.76 11.81
C ASN A 130 -19.72 5.75 10.65
N LEU A 131 -20.84 5.59 9.89
CA LEU A 131 -21.08 6.37 8.67
C LEU A 131 -21.92 7.64 8.87
N TRP A 132 -22.41 7.91 10.08
CA TRP A 132 -23.28 9.07 10.35
C TRP A 132 -22.65 10.42 10.00
N ASP A 133 -21.32 10.52 10.17
CA ASP A 133 -20.54 11.73 9.89
C ASP A 133 -19.51 11.48 8.77
N LEU A 134 -19.88 10.68 7.74
CA LEU A 134 -18.95 10.25 6.69
C LEU A 134 -18.26 11.42 5.98
N GLU A 135 -19.02 12.47 5.60
CA GLU A 135 -18.45 13.65 4.94
C GLU A 135 -17.44 14.37 5.84
N GLN A 136 -17.74 14.50 7.12
CA GLN A 136 -16.83 15.11 8.09
C GLN A 136 -15.54 14.29 8.24
N GLN A 137 -15.64 12.96 8.27
CA GLN A 137 -14.47 12.08 8.31
C GLN A 137 -13.60 12.24 7.07
N VAL A 138 -14.23 12.37 5.90
CA VAL A 138 -13.52 12.64 4.62
C VAL A 138 -12.82 13.98 4.68
N GLU A 139 -13.48 15.04 5.13
CA GLU A 139 -12.90 16.38 5.29
C GLU A 139 -11.71 16.38 6.25
N MET A 140 -11.83 15.72 7.39
CA MET A 140 -10.73 15.58 8.36
C MET A 140 -9.52 14.86 7.76
N ALA A 141 -9.73 13.83 6.92
CA ALA A 141 -8.65 13.14 6.23
C ALA A 141 -8.00 14.03 5.17
N MET A 142 -8.80 14.81 4.44
CA MET A 142 -8.30 15.78 3.45
C MET A 142 -7.44 16.86 4.12
N ASP A 143 -7.90 17.41 5.25
CA ASP A 143 -7.15 18.42 6.00
C ASP A 143 -5.83 17.85 6.55
N ALA A 144 -5.88 16.65 7.13
CA ALA A 144 -4.70 15.97 7.69
C ALA A 144 -3.63 15.66 6.64
N LEU A 145 -4.04 15.40 5.39
CA LEU A 145 -3.14 15.18 4.26
C LEU A 145 -2.77 16.45 3.49
N GLY A 146 -3.27 17.61 3.91
CA GLY A 146 -3.04 18.87 3.23
C GLY A 146 -3.54 18.88 1.79
N CYS A 147 -4.70 18.26 1.53
CA CYS A 147 -5.33 18.24 0.22
C CYS A 147 -5.68 19.66 -0.24
N PRO A 148 -5.73 19.92 -1.57
CA PRO A 148 -6.21 21.19 -2.11
C PRO A 148 -7.67 21.47 -1.73
N PRO A 149 -8.18 22.72 -1.95
CA PRO A 149 -9.58 23.05 -1.73
C PRO A 149 -10.52 22.06 -2.44
N LYS A 150 -11.67 21.78 -1.80
CA LYS A 150 -12.63 20.77 -2.26
C LYS A 150 -13.10 20.94 -3.71
N ASP A 151 -13.35 22.20 -4.09
CA ASP A 151 -13.86 22.62 -5.38
C ASP A 151 -12.76 22.88 -6.42
N ALA A 152 -11.51 22.57 -6.11
CA ALA A 152 -10.42 22.81 -7.03
C ALA A 152 -10.48 21.85 -8.24
N ASP A 153 -10.20 22.40 -9.41
CA ASP A 153 -10.10 21.68 -10.67
C ASP A 153 -8.83 20.81 -10.68
N VAL A 154 -9.01 19.49 -10.71
CA VAL A 154 -7.89 18.53 -10.65
C VAL A 154 -6.93 18.66 -11.85
N ALA A 155 -7.38 19.22 -12.97
CA ALA A 155 -6.52 19.43 -14.14
C ALA A 155 -5.44 20.48 -13.87
N LYS A 156 -5.70 21.41 -12.95
CA LYS A 156 -4.79 22.53 -12.59
C LYS A 156 -3.86 22.21 -11.43
N LEU A 157 -4.04 21.07 -10.79
CA LEU A 157 -3.23 20.66 -9.64
C LEU A 157 -1.80 20.30 -10.06
N SER A 158 -0.85 20.65 -9.21
CA SER A 158 0.52 20.15 -9.28
C SER A 158 0.57 18.64 -9.05
N GLY A 159 1.66 18.00 -9.45
CA GLY A 159 1.86 16.55 -9.22
C GLY A 159 1.78 16.16 -7.75
N GLY A 160 2.32 17.01 -6.85
CA GLY A 160 2.26 16.78 -5.41
C GLY A 160 0.84 16.87 -4.85
N GLU A 161 0.03 17.84 -5.33
CA GLU A 161 -1.37 17.97 -4.95
C GLU A 161 -2.20 16.78 -5.42
N LYS A 162 -2.06 16.37 -6.69
CA LYS A 162 -2.72 15.16 -7.22
C LYS A 162 -2.40 13.93 -6.39
N ARG A 163 -1.15 13.84 -5.94
CA ARG A 163 -0.69 12.73 -5.13
C ARG A 163 -1.34 12.70 -3.75
N ARG A 164 -1.48 13.85 -3.08
CA ARG A 164 -2.18 13.94 -1.79
C ARG A 164 -3.65 13.57 -1.90
N VAL A 165 -4.33 14.02 -2.96
CA VAL A 165 -5.72 13.63 -3.25
C VAL A 165 -5.86 12.14 -3.47
N ALA A 166 -5.00 11.53 -4.31
CA ALA A 166 -5.01 10.11 -4.59
C ALA A 166 -4.67 9.26 -3.34
N LEU A 167 -3.73 9.72 -2.51
CA LEU A 167 -3.42 9.09 -1.24
C LEU A 167 -4.61 9.14 -0.29
N CYS A 168 -5.27 10.30 -0.16
CA CYS A 168 -6.48 10.45 0.65
C CYS A 168 -7.59 9.49 0.22
N GLN A 169 -7.93 9.49 -1.08
CA GLN A 169 -8.89 8.57 -1.68
C GLN A 169 -8.56 7.10 -1.33
N LEU A 170 -7.30 6.71 -1.49
CA LEU A 170 -6.84 5.35 -1.26
C LEU A 170 -6.91 4.94 0.21
N LEU A 171 -6.50 5.80 1.14
CA LEU A 171 -6.58 5.52 2.58
C LEU A 171 -8.01 5.40 3.08
N LEU A 172 -8.93 6.22 2.57
CA LEU A 172 -10.36 6.17 2.90
C LEU A 172 -11.05 4.90 2.37
N ARG A 173 -10.56 4.37 1.24
CA ARG A 173 -11.03 3.11 0.66
C ARG A 173 -10.72 1.91 1.55
N GLN A 174 -9.62 1.95 2.31
CA GLN A 174 -9.17 0.92 3.24
C GLN A 174 -9.04 -0.49 2.62
N PRO A 175 -8.27 -0.68 1.55
CA PRO A 175 -8.05 -2.01 0.98
C PRO A 175 -7.31 -2.94 1.95
N ASP A 176 -7.51 -4.27 1.82
CA ASP A 176 -6.83 -5.27 2.65
C ASP A 176 -5.32 -5.32 2.43
N LEU A 177 -4.87 -4.96 1.22
CA LEU A 177 -3.47 -4.79 0.85
C LEU A 177 -3.24 -3.41 0.25
N LEU A 178 -2.47 -2.59 0.95
CA LEU A 178 -2.12 -1.23 0.56
C LEU A 178 -0.68 -1.17 0.02
N LEU A 179 -0.54 -0.71 -1.21
CA LEU A 179 0.74 -0.61 -1.92
C LEU A 179 1.07 0.85 -2.18
N LEU A 180 2.17 1.35 -1.60
CA LEU A 180 2.55 2.75 -1.65
C LEU A 180 3.94 2.93 -2.27
N ASP A 181 4.01 3.63 -3.39
CA ASP A 181 5.26 3.96 -4.08
C ASP A 181 5.64 5.42 -3.78
N GLU A 182 6.61 5.63 -2.89
CA GLU A 182 7.12 6.93 -2.41
C GLU A 182 6.02 7.83 -1.78
N PRO A 183 5.20 7.36 -0.81
CA PRO A 183 4.06 8.12 -0.31
C PRO A 183 4.45 9.40 0.44
N THR A 184 5.67 9.50 0.96
CA THR A 184 6.16 10.65 1.74
C THR A 184 6.67 11.80 0.86
N ASN A 185 6.84 11.59 -0.45
CA ASN A 185 7.30 12.64 -1.36
C ASN A 185 6.30 13.80 -1.42
N HIS A 186 6.80 15.02 -1.28
CA HIS A 186 6.03 16.27 -1.28
C HIS A 186 5.08 16.45 -0.09
N LEU A 187 5.25 15.68 0.98
CA LEU A 187 4.57 15.91 2.26
C LEU A 187 5.47 16.75 3.18
N ASP A 188 4.85 17.61 3.96
CA ASP A 188 5.54 18.28 5.07
C ASP A 188 5.69 17.36 6.29
N ALA A 189 6.37 17.83 7.33
CA ALA A 189 6.67 17.02 8.50
C ALA A 189 5.40 16.63 9.29
N GLU A 190 4.39 17.51 9.35
CA GLU A 190 3.14 17.26 10.08
C GLU A 190 2.30 16.20 9.37
N THR A 191 2.11 16.35 8.06
CA THR A 191 1.42 15.37 7.21
C THR A 191 2.12 14.02 7.22
N THR A 192 3.47 14.01 7.18
CA THR A 192 4.27 12.78 7.25
C THR A 192 4.07 12.07 8.59
N ALA A 193 4.08 12.80 9.72
CA ALA A 193 3.85 12.23 11.04
C ALA A 193 2.43 11.65 11.20
N TRP A 194 1.43 12.33 10.63
CA TRP A 194 0.07 11.82 10.59
C TRP A 194 -0.02 10.52 9.78
N LEU A 195 0.58 10.50 8.58
CA LEU A 195 0.60 9.31 7.71
C LEU A 195 1.32 8.13 8.39
N GLU A 196 2.45 8.39 9.05
CA GLU A 196 3.20 7.40 9.83
C GLU A 196 2.30 6.71 10.87
N LYS A 197 1.60 7.51 11.69
CA LYS A 197 0.66 7.00 12.68
C LYS A 197 -0.47 6.20 12.03
N HIS A 198 -1.07 6.74 10.98
CA HIS A 198 -2.18 6.10 10.26
C HIS A 198 -1.78 4.75 9.67
N LEU A 199 -0.60 4.63 9.04
CA LEU A 199 -0.12 3.38 8.44
C LEU A 199 0.33 2.36 9.49
N ARG A 200 0.88 2.79 10.61
CA ARG A 200 1.20 1.91 11.72
C ARG A 200 -0.05 1.24 12.30
N ASP A 201 -1.13 2.01 12.45
CA ASP A 201 -2.40 1.56 13.00
C ASP A 201 -3.33 0.94 11.93
N TYR A 202 -2.90 0.92 10.67
CA TYR A 202 -3.70 0.41 9.55
C TYR A 202 -4.03 -1.09 9.74
N PRO A 203 -5.31 -1.51 9.59
CA PRO A 203 -5.70 -2.89 9.90
C PRO A 203 -5.19 -3.92 8.87
N GLY A 204 -5.01 -3.52 7.61
CA GLY A 204 -4.54 -4.37 6.52
C GLY A 204 -3.02 -4.44 6.39
N ALA A 205 -2.56 -5.23 5.43
CA ALA A 205 -1.16 -5.25 5.05
C ALA A 205 -0.76 -3.97 4.30
N VAL A 206 0.46 -3.49 4.56
CA VAL A 206 1.00 -2.30 3.89
C VAL A 206 2.38 -2.62 3.34
N MET A 207 2.60 -2.30 2.07
CA MET A 207 3.92 -2.35 1.44
C MET A 207 4.31 -0.95 0.98
N ILE A 208 5.51 -0.53 1.36
CA ILE A 208 5.96 0.85 1.18
C ILE A 208 7.33 0.86 0.49
N ILE A 209 7.43 1.60 -0.60
CA ILE A 209 8.72 2.03 -1.16
C ILE A 209 8.92 3.47 -0.73
N THR A 210 9.99 3.77 -0.02
CA THR A 210 10.39 5.14 0.29
C THR A 210 11.89 5.23 0.60
N HIS A 211 12.46 6.40 0.40
CA HIS A 211 13.82 6.74 0.80
C HIS A 211 13.88 7.33 2.22
N ASP A 212 12.75 7.58 2.84
CA ASP A 212 12.66 8.08 4.21
C ASP A 212 12.89 6.94 5.23
N ARG A 213 14.10 6.92 5.78
CA ARG A 213 14.55 5.87 6.71
C ARG A 213 13.86 5.95 8.05
N TYR A 214 13.55 7.16 8.52
CA TYR A 214 12.84 7.38 9.79
C TYR A 214 11.41 6.88 9.68
N PHE A 215 10.76 7.19 8.57
CA PHE A 215 9.42 6.68 8.28
C PHE A 215 9.36 5.15 8.28
N LEU A 216 10.31 4.50 7.58
CA LEU A 216 10.41 3.04 7.58
C LEU A 216 10.67 2.47 8.98
N ASP A 217 11.51 3.11 9.77
CA ASP A 217 11.87 2.64 11.11
C ASP A 217 10.65 2.63 12.06
N HIS A 218 9.74 3.58 11.90
CA HIS A 218 8.55 3.72 12.73
C HIS A 218 7.32 2.94 12.26
N VAL A 219 7.20 2.70 10.95
CA VAL A 219 6.00 2.08 10.36
C VAL A 219 6.17 0.58 10.14
N THR A 220 7.38 0.13 9.77
CA THR A 220 7.59 -1.23 9.29
C THR A 220 8.00 -2.21 10.39
N GLY A 221 7.47 -3.44 10.30
CA GLY A 221 7.91 -4.60 11.08
C GLY A 221 8.69 -5.61 10.24
N TRP A 222 8.78 -5.38 8.93
CA TRP A 222 9.51 -6.19 7.97
C TRP A 222 10.16 -5.31 6.91
N ILE A 223 11.33 -5.71 6.46
CA ILE A 223 12.00 -5.13 5.29
C ILE A 223 12.21 -6.20 4.23
N LEU A 224 11.78 -5.92 3.01
CA LEU A 224 12.07 -6.72 1.82
C LEU A 224 13.18 -6.03 1.02
N GLU A 225 14.36 -6.60 1.01
CA GLU A 225 15.46 -6.12 0.17
C GLU A 225 15.39 -6.79 -1.20
N LEU A 226 15.36 -5.98 -2.27
CA LEU A 226 15.57 -6.45 -3.63
C LEU A 226 17.03 -6.24 -4.01
N ASP A 227 17.76 -7.33 -4.13
CA ASP A 227 19.17 -7.35 -4.49
C ASP A 227 19.43 -8.35 -5.60
N ARG A 228 19.98 -7.89 -6.75
CA ARG A 228 20.32 -8.72 -7.92
C ARG A 228 19.21 -9.67 -8.36
N GLY A 229 17.98 -9.16 -8.41
CA GLY A 229 16.79 -9.92 -8.80
C GLY A 229 16.19 -10.80 -7.72
N ARG A 230 16.81 -10.91 -6.54
CA ARG A 230 16.34 -11.70 -5.41
C ARG A 230 15.56 -10.85 -4.41
N GLY A 231 14.55 -11.43 -3.79
CA GLY A 231 13.82 -10.84 -2.68
C GLY A 231 14.25 -11.45 -1.35
N ILE A 232 14.85 -10.66 -0.48
CA ILE A 232 15.40 -11.11 0.80
C ILE A 232 14.61 -10.45 1.92
N PRO A 233 13.77 -11.21 2.67
CA PRO A 233 13.02 -10.67 3.79
C PRO A 233 13.87 -10.57 5.06
N TYR A 234 13.70 -9.49 5.80
CA TYR A 234 14.27 -9.28 7.12
C TYR A 234 13.14 -8.93 8.10
N GLU A 235 13.09 -9.64 9.20
CA GLU A 235 12.20 -9.30 10.31
C GLU A 235 12.72 -8.10 11.08
N GLY A 236 11.84 -7.19 11.44
CA GLY A 236 12.12 -5.96 12.17
C GLY A 236 12.02 -4.70 11.30
N ASN A 237 12.32 -3.57 11.92
CA ASN A 237 12.31 -2.25 11.30
C ASN A 237 13.61 -1.96 10.49
N TYR A 238 13.74 -0.73 10.02
CA TYR A 238 14.92 -0.33 9.22
C TYR A 238 16.24 -0.47 9.98
N THR A 239 16.27 -0.14 11.27
CA THR A 239 17.47 -0.29 12.13
C THR A 239 17.86 -1.76 12.27
N ALA A 240 16.91 -2.65 12.55
CA ALA A 240 17.16 -4.10 12.65
C ALA A 240 17.66 -4.68 11.31
N TYR A 241 17.12 -4.20 10.18
CA TYR A 241 17.59 -4.58 8.85
C TYR A 241 19.06 -4.21 8.63
N LEU A 242 19.50 -3.01 9.03
CA LEU A 242 20.89 -2.60 8.86
C LEU A 242 21.85 -3.53 9.60
N ASP A 243 21.51 -3.90 10.85
CA ASP A 243 22.31 -4.83 11.65
C ASP A 243 22.37 -6.22 11.04
N ALA A 244 21.22 -6.73 10.57
CA ALA A 244 21.13 -8.04 9.93
C ALA A 244 21.90 -8.09 8.61
N LYS A 245 21.79 -7.04 7.79
CA LYS A 245 22.54 -6.89 6.54
C LYS A 245 24.04 -6.84 6.76
N ALA A 246 24.50 -6.07 7.75
CA ALA A 246 25.92 -5.99 8.10
C ALA A 246 26.50 -7.36 8.50
N LYS A 247 25.74 -8.16 9.27
CA LYS A 247 26.11 -9.53 9.63
C LYS A 247 26.19 -10.47 8.42
N ARG A 248 25.18 -10.39 7.52
CA ARG A 248 25.14 -11.18 6.29
C ARG A 248 26.35 -10.88 5.39
N LEU A 249 26.62 -9.61 5.11
CA LEU A 249 27.75 -9.21 4.25
C LEU A 249 29.11 -9.66 4.83
N LYS A 250 29.26 -9.61 6.15
CA LYS A 250 30.46 -10.08 6.84
C LYS A 250 30.64 -11.60 6.73
N GLN A 251 29.55 -12.34 6.73
CA GLN A 251 29.56 -13.80 6.56
C GLN A 251 29.87 -14.17 5.09
N GLU A 252 29.19 -13.55 4.12
CA GLU A 252 29.44 -13.75 2.69
C GLU A 252 30.91 -13.46 2.33
N GLY A 253 31.49 -12.34 2.84
CA GLY A 253 32.90 -12.04 2.61
C GLY A 253 33.86 -13.10 3.18
N ARG A 254 33.55 -13.69 4.33
CA ARG A 254 34.38 -14.77 4.90
C ARG A 254 34.28 -16.06 4.06
N GLU A 255 33.09 -16.39 3.55
CA GLU A 255 32.86 -17.56 2.70
C GLU A 255 33.57 -17.42 1.35
N ASP A 256 33.53 -16.22 0.74
CA ASP A 256 34.26 -15.93 -0.50
C ASP A 256 35.77 -16.01 -0.31
N ASP A 257 36.33 -15.45 0.78
CA ASP A 257 37.75 -15.58 1.10
C ASP A 257 38.16 -17.04 1.32
N ALA A 258 37.33 -17.84 2.00
CA ALA A 258 37.58 -19.24 2.22
C ALA A 258 37.56 -20.04 0.89
N ARG A 259 36.60 -19.72 0.01
CA ARG A 259 36.49 -20.34 -1.32
C ARG A 259 37.68 -20.00 -2.21
N GLN A 260 38.12 -18.74 -2.24
CA GLN A 260 39.31 -18.32 -2.99
C GLN A 260 40.58 -19.02 -2.48
N ARG A 261 40.75 -19.18 -1.16
CA ARG A 261 41.87 -19.91 -0.57
C ARG A 261 41.85 -21.42 -0.91
N ALA A 262 40.65 -22.02 -1.00
CA ALA A 262 40.51 -23.42 -1.43
C ALA A 262 40.92 -23.61 -2.90
N ILE A 263 40.45 -22.73 -3.80
CA ILE A 263 40.80 -22.74 -5.21
C ILE A 263 42.31 -22.51 -5.45
N SER A 264 42.93 -21.65 -4.61
CA SER A 264 44.39 -21.37 -4.75
C SER A 264 45.28 -22.51 -4.21
N ARG A 265 44.69 -23.54 -3.56
CA ARG A 265 45.41 -24.72 -3.03
C ARG A 265 45.31 -25.95 -3.94
N GLU A 266 44.43 -25.91 -4.94
CA GLU A 266 44.36 -26.86 -6.05
C GLU A 266 45.27 -26.40 -7.23
#